data_b8a187df28ba088b57753754dd351f06
#
_entry.id   b8a187df28ba088b57753754dd351f06
#
_cell.length_a   1.000
_cell.length_b   1.000
_cell.length_c   1.000
_cell.angle_alpha   90.00
_cell.angle_beta   90.00
_cell.angle_gamma   90.00
#
_symmetry.space_group_name_H-M   'P 1'
#
loop_
_entity.id
_entity.type
_entity.pdbx_description
1 polymer ?
#
loop_
_entity_poly.entity_id
_entity_poly.type
_entity_poly.pdbx_seq_one_letter_code
_entity_poly.pdbx_strand_id
1 'polypeptide(L)'
;LESNDVHLMGLVSGYLTKKQFGNKASFVNNIILNYTNVCITDCKFCAFYRSPGAEDSYTLSLDEIETRVKTSYDMFKIRQVLIQGGHNPNLKIEYYEDAFKMIRKKFPTVGVHGLSTSEIDMIAKVEKSSTKEILSRLKDAGLQSIPGAGAEILTDSVKEIISPKKISSA
;
A
#
# COMPACT_ATOMS: atom_id res chain seq x y z
N LEU A 1 -3.98 -12.86 23.87
CA LEU A 1 -5.17 -11.99 23.96
C LEU A 1 -6.40 -12.78 23.50
N GLU A 2 -6.88 -13.68 24.37
CA GLU A 2 -8.04 -14.53 24.06
C GLU A 2 -9.26 -14.14 24.93
N SER A 3 -9.29 -12.91 25.46
CA SER A 3 -10.39 -12.44 26.27
C SER A 3 -11.52 -11.89 25.38
N ASN A 4 -12.74 -12.29 25.66
CA ASN A 4 -13.96 -11.72 25.07
C ASN A 4 -14.44 -10.46 25.83
N ASP A 5 -13.74 -10.06 26.89
CA ASP A 5 -14.06 -8.85 27.65
C ASP A 5 -13.43 -7.61 26.96
N VAL A 6 -14.23 -6.96 26.14
CA VAL A 6 -13.84 -5.75 25.38
C VAL A 6 -13.46 -4.61 26.32
N HIS A 7 -14.11 -4.48 27.47
CA HIS A 7 -13.81 -3.42 28.44
C HIS A 7 -12.45 -3.62 29.08
N LEU A 8 -12.14 -4.85 29.50
CA LEU A 8 -10.82 -5.20 30.02
C LEU A 8 -9.71 -4.99 28.99
N MET A 9 -9.93 -5.42 27.74
CA MET A 9 -8.98 -5.15 26.64
C MET A 9 -8.76 -3.67 26.41
N GLY A 10 -9.83 -2.87 26.45
CA GLY A 10 -9.77 -1.41 26.34
C GLY A 10 -8.97 -0.75 27.47
N LEU A 11 -9.17 -1.19 28.71
CA LEU A 11 -8.42 -0.71 29.88
C LEU A 11 -6.93 -1.03 29.76
N VAL A 12 -6.58 -2.26 29.39
CA VAL A 12 -5.18 -2.70 29.21
C VAL A 12 -4.53 -1.93 28.07
N SER A 13 -5.20 -1.78 26.92
CA SER A 13 -4.71 -1.02 25.77
C SER A 13 -4.50 0.46 26.16
N GLY A 14 -5.47 1.08 26.86
CA GLY A 14 -5.36 2.45 27.33
C GLY A 14 -4.21 2.66 28.31
N TYR A 15 -4.02 1.72 29.23
CA TYR A 15 -2.88 1.74 30.17
C TYR A 15 -1.53 1.66 29.44
N LEU A 16 -1.40 0.72 28.50
CA LEU A 16 -0.16 0.55 27.72
C LEU A 16 0.13 1.78 26.86
N THR A 17 -0.87 2.31 26.18
CA THR A 17 -0.75 3.55 25.38
C THR A 17 -0.31 4.73 26.26
N LYS A 18 -0.94 4.92 27.42
CA LYS A 18 -0.57 5.98 28.34
C LYS A 18 0.83 5.82 28.90
N LYS A 19 1.23 4.57 29.21
CA LYS A 19 2.58 4.26 29.68
C LYS A 19 3.65 4.55 28.62
N GLN A 20 3.36 4.28 27.34
CA GLN A 20 4.30 4.40 26.23
C GLN A 20 4.38 5.83 25.69
N PHE A 21 3.25 6.51 25.53
CA PHE A 21 3.13 7.79 24.83
C PHE A 21 2.64 8.95 25.73
N GLY A 22 2.27 8.67 26.97
CA GLY A 22 1.63 9.66 27.86
C GLY A 22 0.26 10.08 27.32
N ASN A 23 0.02 11.37 27.27
CA ASN A 23 -1.21 11.96 26.71
C ASN A 23 -0.99 12.51 25.28
N LYS A 24 0.01 12.00 24.55
CA LYS A 24 0.32 12.45 23.20
C LYS A 24 -0.38 11.55 22.18
N ALA A 25 -1.02 12.17 21.21
CA ALA A 25 -1.49 11.53 19.99
C ALA A 25 -0.75 12.12 18.79
N SER A 26 -0.50 11.32 17.78
CA SER A 26 0.10 11.76 16.53
C SER A 26 -0.85 11.46 15.36
N PHE A 27 -0.71 12.23 14.32
CA PHE A 27 -1.37 11.98 13.03
C PHE A 27 -0.38 12.20 11.90
N VAL A 28 -0.65 11.59 10.77
CA VAL A 28 0.08 11.83 9.53
C VAL A 28 -0.82 12.53 8.53
N ASN A 29 -0.32 13.63 7.97
CA ASN A 29 -0.98 14.32 6.87
C ASN A 29 -0.54 13.66 5.56
N ASN A 30 -1.41 12.85 4.98
CA ASN A 30 -1.11 12.08 3.76
C ASN A 30 -2.19 12.24 2.69
N ILE A 31 -1.85 11.77 1.49
CA ILE A 31 -2.82 11.48 0.43
C ILE A 31 -2.76 10.00 0.09
N ILE A 32 -3.90 9.45 -0.33
CA ILE A 32 -3.98 8.13 -0.96
C ILE A 32 -3.89 8.34 -2.46
N LEU A 33 -2.95 7.65 -3.10
CA LEU A 33 -2.73 7.69 -4.53
C LEU A 33 -2.88 6.27 -5.10
N ASN A 34 -4.02 6.02 -5.73
CA ASN A 34 -4.25 4.78 -6.45
C ASN A 34 -3.64 4.93 -7.86
N TYR A 35 -2.48 4.29 -8.10
CA TYR A 35 -1.75 4.43 -9.36
C TYR A 35 -2.37 3.63 -10.51
N THR A 36 -3.15 2.58 -10.20
CA THR A 36 -3.89 1.79 -11.21
C THR A 36 -5.08 1.09 -10.56
N ASN A 37 -6.16 0.95 -11.30
CA ASN A 37 -7.28 0.08 -10.94
C ASN A 37 -7.24 -1.26 -11.67
N VAL A 38 -6.32 -1.45 -12.62
CA VAL A 38 -6.11 -2.72 -13.31
C VAL A 38 -5.63 -3.78 -12.32
N CYS A 39 -6.36 -4.88 -12.21
CA CYS A 39 -6.05 -5.93 -11.25
C CYS A 39 -6.45 -7.31 -11.78
N ILE A 40 -5.67 -8.34 -11.47
CA ILE A 40 -5.97 -9.72 -11.84
C ILE A 40 -6.49 -10.57 -10.67
N THR A 41 -6.57 -10.01 -9.45
CA THR A 41 -6.94 -10.78 -8.25
C THR A 41 -8.44 -10.88 -8.00
N ASP A 42 -9.24 -9.99 -8.58
CA ASP A 42 -10.71 -10.06 -8.56
C ASP A 42 -11.29 -10.31 -7.15
N CYS A 43 -10.84 -9.53 -6.18
CA CYS A 43 -11.34 -9.65 -4.80
C CYS A 43 -12.80 -9.22 -4.72
N LYS A 44 -13.66 -10.05 -4.13
CA LYS A 44 -15.13 -9.84 -4.09
C LYS A 44 -15.57 -8.56 -3.36
N PHE A 45 -14.72 -7.99 -2.55
CA PHE A 45 -15.00 -6.76 -1.78
C PHE A 45 -14.41 -5.49 -2.41
N CYS A 46 -13.61 -5.61 -3.51
CA CYS A 46 -12.88 -4.48 -4.06
C CYS A 46 -13.71 -3.70 -5.09
N ALA A 47 -14.20 -2.53 -4.71
CA ALA A 47 -14.94 -1.64 -5.61
C ALA A 47 -14.06 -1.00 -6.70
N PHE A 48 -12.75 -0.96 -6.53
CA PHE A 48 -11.80 -0.34 -7.46
C PHE A 48 -11.37 -1.26 -8.59
N TYR A 49 -11.58 -2.56 -8.44
CA TYR A 49 -11.14 -3.57 -9.39
C TYR A 49 -11.65 -3.31 -10.81
N ARG A 50 -10.71 -3.39 -11.76
CA ARG A 50 -11.01 -3.49 -13.21
C ARG A 50 -10.13 -4.57 -13.81
N SER A 51 -10.73 -5.44 -14.61
CA SER A 51 -9.97 -6.42 -15.37
C SER A 51 -9.04 -5.71 -16.38
N PRO A 52 -7.90 -6.32 -16.73
CA PRO A 52 -7.08 -5.80 -17.83
C PRO A 52 -7.90 -5.61 -19.12
N GLY A 53 -7.82 -4.42 -19.71
CA GLY A 53 -8.55 -4.05 -20.92
C GLY A 53 -9.99 -3.59 -20.72
N ALA A 54 -10.47 -3.44 -19.49
CA ALA A 54 -11.76 -2.81 -19.22
C ALA A 54 -11.75 -1.33 -19.68
N GLU A 55 -12.89 -0.85 -20.19
CA GLU A 55 -13.03 0.49 -20.78
C GLU A 55 -12.65 1.62 -19.81
N ASP A 56 -12.99 1.48 -18.52
CA ASP A 56 -12.70 2.41 -17.45
C ASP A 56 -11.46 2.04 -16.63
N SER A 57 -10.61 1.17 -17.17
CA SER A 57 -9.32 0.86 -16.55
C SER A 57 -8.31 1.97 -16.79
N TYR A 58 -7.46 2.23 -15.79
CA TYR A 58 -6.39 3.23 -15.90
C TYR A 58 -5.09 2.78 -15.23
N THR A 59 -4.01 3.37 -15.66
CA THR A 59 -2.72 3.39 -15.00
C THR A 59 -2.15 4.80 -15.13
N LEU A 60 -1.82 5.42 -14.01
CA LEU A 60 -1.28 6.78 -14.01
C LEU A 60 0.13 6.80 -14.63
N SER A 61 0.39 7.79 -15.46
CA SER A 61 1.74 8.13 -15.88
C SER A 61 2.53 8.74 -14.71
N LEU A 62 3.86 8.81 -14.85
CA LEU A 62 4.72 9.47 -13.85
C LEU A 62 4.36 10.98 -13.71
N ASP A 63 4.00 11.63 -14.80
CA ASP A 63 3.60 13.03 -14.78
C ASP A 63 2.27 13.26 -14.04
N GLU A 64 1.32 12.33 -14.17
CA GLU A 64 0.07 12.37 -13.42
C GLU A 64 0.30 12.15 -11.93
N ILE A 65 1.19 11.19 -11.58
CA ILE A 65 1.60 10.96 -10.19
C ILE A 65 2.23 12.22 -9.62
N GLU A 66 3.20 12.80 -10.33
CA GLU A 66 3.86 14.05 -9.92
C GLU A 66 2.86 15.18 -9.70
N THR A 67 1.97 15.40 -10.65
CA THR A 67 0.96 16.46 -10.59
C THR A 67 0.06 16.31 -9.36
N ARG A 68 -0.41 15.10 -9.08
CA ARG A 68 -1.25 14.81 -7.89
C ARG A 68 -0.50 15.03 -6.59
N VAL A 69 0.76 14.56 -6.50
CA VAL A 69 1.60 14.78 -5.33
C VAL A 69 1.90 16.25 -5.13
N LYS A 70 2.27 16.96 -6.20
CA LYS A 70 2.56 18.41 -6.17
C LYS A 70 1.36 19.21 -5.70
N THR A 71 0.19 18.98 -6.29
CA THR A 71 -1.04 19.68 -5.90
C THR A 71 -1.35 19.49 -4.42
N SER A 72 -1.27 18.25 -3.94
CA SER A 72 -1.51 17.93 -2.53
C SER A 72 -0.45 18.51 -1.60
N TYR A 73 0.81 18.52 -2.03
CA TYR A 73 1.90 19.14 -1.28
C TYR A 73 1.72 20.64 -1.14
N ASP A 74 1.37 21.32 -2.25
CA ASP A 74 1.17 22.77 -2.27
C ASP A 74 -0.04 23.20 -1.41
N MET A 75 -1.15 22.47 -1.53
CA MET A 75 -2.40 22.79 -0.82
C MET A 75 -2.41 22.38 0.64
N PHE A 76 -1.92 21.18 0.95
CA PHE A 76 -2.11 20.55 2.27
C PHE A 76 -0.81 20.32 3.02
N LYS A 77 0.35 20.59 2.42
CA LYS A 77 1.68 20.35 3.04
C LYS A 77 1.82 18.90 3.53
N ILE A 78 1.40 17.96 2.70
CA ILE A 78 1.46 16.52 3.03
C ILE A 78 2.87 16.10 3.42
N ARG A 79 2.94 15.09 4.28
CA ARG A 79 4.19 14.48 4.75
C ARG A 79 4.38 13.05 4.27
N GLN A 80 3.35 12.48 3.69
CA GLN A 80 3.38 11.11 3.21
C GLN A 80 2.44 10.95 2.00
N VAL A 81 2.84 10.11 1.08
CA VAL A 81 1.97 9.57 0.03
C VAL A 81 1.76 8.10 0.31
N LEU A 82 0.50 7.68 0.44
CA LEU A 82 0.11 6.27 0.47
C LEU A 82 -0.17 5.81 -0.96
N ILE A 83 0.76 5.08 -1.55
CA ILE A 83 0.67 4.59 -2.94
C ILE A 83 0.23 3.14 -2.93
N GLN A 84 -0.95 2.87 -3.47
CA GLN A 84 -1.50 1.52 -3.62
C GLN A 84 -2.22 1.39 -4.95
N GLY A 85 -2.36 0.17 -5.46
CA GLY A 85 -3.09 -0.06 -6.71
C GLY A 85 -3.49 -1.52 -6.88
N GLY A 86 -3.97 -1.82 -8.07
CA GLY A 86 -4.29 -3.18 -8.46
C GLY A 86 -3.04 -3.99 -8.81
N HIS A 87 -3.19 -5.32 -8.85
CA HIS A 87 -2.17 -6.23 -9.34
C HIS A 87 -2.15 -6.20 -10.87
N ASN A 88 -1.49 -5.18 -11.42
CA ASN A 88 -1.40 -4.97 -12.86
C ASN A 88 -0.22 -5.78 -13.43
N PRO A 89 -0.47 -6.81 -14.27
CA PRO A 89 0.58 -7.68 -14.79
C PRO A 89 1.48 -7.00 -15.83
N ASN A 90 1.08 -5.83 -16.33
CA ASN A 90 1.81 -5.09 -17.36
C ASN A 90 2.82 -4.09 -16.78
N LEU A 91 2.79 -3.85 -15.46
CA LEU A 91 3.73 -2.94 -14.81
C LEU A 91 4.99 -3.68 -14.38
N LYS A 92 6.12 -3.18 -14.84
CA LYS A 92 7.45 -3.62 -14.44
C LYS A 92 7.94 -2.84 -13.22
N ILE A 93 8.93 -3.39 -12.53
CA ILE A 93 9.47 -2.78 -11.31
C ILE A 93 10.00 -1.35 -11.55
N GLU A 94 10.51 -1.06 -12.75
CA GLU A 94 11.02 0.26 -13.12
C GLU A 94 9.95 1.36 -12.96
N TYR A 95 8.69 1.07 -13.26
CA TYR A 95 7.59 2.02 -13.05
C TYR A 95 7.50 2.50 -11.59
N TYR A 96 7.61 1.57 -10.65
CA TYR A 96 7.56 1.88 -9.22
C TYR A 96 8.82 2.60 -8.76
N GLU A 97 9.98 2.12 -9.22
CA GLU A 97 11.26 2.76 -8.90
C GLU A 97 11.30 4.22 -9.37
N ASP A 98 10.87 4.48 -10.59
CA ASP A 98 10.88 5.83 -11.16
C ASP A 98 9.90 6.75 -10.44
N ALA A 99 8.70 6.26 -10.11
CA ALA A 99 7.74 6.99 -9.31
C ALA A 99 8.30 7.36 -7.92
N PHE A 100 8.94 6.42 -7.23
CA PHE A 100 9.49 6.66 -5.90
C PHE A 100 10.70 7.59 -5.94
N LYS A 101 11.62 7.37 -6.87
CA LYS A 101 12.79 8.26 -7.10
C LYS A 101 12.34 9.68 -7.42
N MET A 102 11.33 9.84 -8.28
CA MET A 102 10.76 11.14 -8.64
C MET A 102 10.18 11.84 -7.41
N ILE A 103 9.33 11.15 -6.61
CA ILE A 103 8.73 11.72 -5.39
C ILE A 103 9.83 12.12 -4.41
N ARG A 104 10.79 11.26 -4.13
CA ARG A 104 11.88 11.55 -3.19
C ARG A 104 12.76 12.71 -3.64
N LYS A 105 13.00 12.83 -4.94
CA LYS A 105 13.80 13.91 -5.53
C LYS A 105 13.08 15.27 -5.48
N LYS A 106 11.81 15.30 -5.87
CA LYS A 106 11.05 16.54 -5.99
C LYS A 106 10.40 17.01 -4.68
N PHE A 107 10.07 16.06 -3.80
CA PHE A 107 9.39 16.29 -2.52
C PHE A 107 10.15 15.61 -1.37
N PRO A 108 11.38 16.04 -1.03
CA PRO A 108 12.26 15.31 -0.10
C PRO A 108 11.69 15.15 1.31
N THR A 109 10.71 15.97 1.70
CA THR A 109 10.02 15.89 3.00
C THR A 109 8.79 14.97 2.99
N VAL A 110 8.42 14.43 1.82
CA VAL A 110 7.28 13.52 1.65
C VAL A 110 7.77 12.09 1.70
N GLY A 111 7.27 11.31 2.65
CA GLY A 111 7.56 9.89 2.78
C GLY A 111 6.77 9.07 1.74
N VAL A 112 7.41 8.03 1.21
CA VAL A 112 6.75 7.03 0.36
C VAL A 112 6.35 5.84 1.23
N HIS A 113 5.06 5.71 1.47
CA HIS A 113 4.41 4.59 2.12
C HIS A 113 3.56 3.88 1.08
N GLY A 114 3.89 2.68 0.70
CA GLY A 114 3.22 2.17 -0.48
C GLY A 114 3.33 0.68 -0.70
N LEU A 115 2.52 0.26 -1.63
CA LEU A 115 2.32 -1.10 -2.03
C LEU A 115 1.75 -1.96 -0.89
N SER A 116 1.37 -3.17 -1.20
CA SER A 116 0.97 -4.17 -0.22
C SER A 116 1.88 -5.39 -0.34
N THR A 117 1.84 -6.27 0.63
CA THR A 117 2.58 -7.54 0.55
C THR A 117 2.23 -8.32 -0.71
N SER A 118 0.95 -8.29 -1.11
CA SER A 118 0.47 -8.96 -2.32
C SER A 118 0.89 -8.26 -3.62
N GLU A 119 1.05 -6.92 -3.62
CA GLU A 119 1.64 -6.20 -4.75
C GLU A 119 3.13 -6.52 -4.91
N ILE A 120 3.89 -6.61 -3.80
CA ILE A 120 5.30 -7.02 -3.82
C ILE A 120 5.45 -8.43 -4.41
N ASP A 121 4.61 -9.38 -3.98
CA ASP A 121 4.60 -10.75 -4.52
C ASP A 121 4.26 -10.75 -6.03
N MET A 122 3.29 -9.93 -6.45
CA MET A 122 2.94 -9.79 -7.85
C MET A 122 4.10 -9.24 -8.69
N ILE A 123 4.77 -8.19 -8.23
CA ILE A 123 5.95 -7.63 -8.89
C ILE A 123 7.06 -8.69 -8.99
N ALA A 124 7.30 -9.43 -7.92
CA ALA A 124 8.28 -10.52 -7.92
C ALA A 124 7.97 -11.59 -8.99
N LYS A 125 6.71 -11.97 -9.14
CA LYS A 125 6.26 -12.90 -10.18
C LYS A 125 6.45 -12.33 -11.59
N VAL A 126 6.12 -11.06 -11.81
CA VAL A 126 6.31 -10.38 -13.11
C VAL A 126 7.78 -10.29 -13.48
N GLU A 127 8.63 -9.99 -12.52
CA GLU A 127 10.09 -9.88 -12.72
C GLU A 127 10.82 -11.22 -12.68
N LYS A 128 10.14 -12.32 -12.32
CA LYS A 128 10.76 -13.64 -12.07
C LYS A 128 11.92 -13.56 -11.07
N SER A 129 11.73 -12.77 -10.03
CA SER A 129 12.69 -12.47 -8.99
C SER A 129 12.14 -12.82 -7.61
N SER A 130 12.97 -12.76 -6.57
CA SER A 130 12.54 -12.96 -5.19
C SER A 130 11.89 -11.69 -4.62
N THR A 131 10.95 -11.85 -3.68
CA THR A 131 10.36 -10.73 -2.95
C THR A 131 11.42 -9.92 -2.19
N LYS A 132 12.48 -10.58 -1.72
CA LYS A 132 13.62 -9.93 -1.05
C LYS A 132 14.35 -8.96 -1.99
N GLU A 133 14.60 -9.38 -3.21
CA GLU A 133 15.27 -8.54 -4.22
C GLU A 133 14.39 -7.36 -4.63
N ILE A 134 13.10 -7.61 -4.88
CA ILE A 134 12.11 -6.54 -5.16
C ILE A 134 12.08 -5.51 -4.04
N LEU A 135 12.00 -5.96 -2.79
CA LEU A 135 12.00 -5.06 -1.63
C LEU A 135 13.28 -4.24 -1.52
N SER A 136 14.44 -4.86 -1.79
CA SER A 136 15.72 -4.14 -1.80
C SER A 136 15.71 -3.03 -2.85
N ARG A 137 15.35 -3.34 -4.08
CA ARG A 137 15.29 -2.38 -5.19
C ARG A 137 14.32 -1.22 -4.88
N LEU A 138 13.13 -1.52 -4.40
CA LEU A 138 12.12 -0.51 -4.07
C LEU A 138 12.57 0.37 -2.88
N LYS A 139 13.23 -0.21 -1.87
CA LYS A 139 13.83 0.53 -0.76
C LYS A 139 14.89 1.50 -1.27
N ASP A 140 15.78 1.05 -2.15
CA ASP A 140 16.83 1.89 -2.75
C ASP A 140 16.22 3.01 -3.62
N ALA A 141 15.07 2.75 -4.26
CA ALA A 141 14.31 3.75 -4.99
C ALA A 141 13.57 4.75 -4.08
N GLY A 142 13.44 4.47 -2.78
CA GLY A 142 12.86 5.41 -1.83
C GLY A 142 11.60 4.95 -1.09
N LEU A 143 11.17 3.69 -1.24
CA LEU A 143 10.11 3.10 -0.41
C LEU A 143 10.55 3.06 1.05
N GLN A 144 9.75 3.63 1.96
CA GLN A 144 10.11 3.74 3.36
C GLN A 144 9.32 2.80 4.27
N SER A 145 8.10 2.47 3.88
CA SER A 145 7.25 1.56 4.64
C SER A 145 6.15 0.99 3.76
N ILE A 146 5.60 -0.15 4.18
CA ILE A 146 4.54 -0.88 3.50
C ILE A 146 3.33 -0.92 4.43
N PRO A 147 2.12 -0.54 3.97
CA PRO A 147 0.90 -0.76 4.73
C PRO A 147 0.55 -2.24 4.82
N GLY A 148 -0.21 -2.61 5.84
CA GLY A 148 -0.71 -3.99 6.00
C GLY A 148 -1.83 -4.38 5.03
N ALA A 149 -2.21 -3.50 4.11
CA ALA A 149 -3.24 -3.78 3.12
C ALA A 149 -2.88 -5.01 2.27
N GLY A 150 -3.89 -5.76 1.85
CA GLY A 150 -3.72 -7.02 1.14
C GLY A 150 -3.67 -8.24 2.05
N ALA A 151 -3.45 -8.07 3.34
CA ALA A 151 -3.59 -9.14 4.31
C ALA A 151 -5.07 -9.44 4.63
N GLU A 152 -5.94 -8.42 4.67
CA GLU A 152 -7.35 -8.38 5.05
C GLU A 152 -7.67 -9.30 6.23
N ILE A 153 -7.52 -10.61 6.03
CA ILE A 153 -7.70 -11.65 7.04
C ILE A 153 -6.62 -12.73 6.86
N LEU A 154 -6.05 -13.21 7.98
CA LEU A 154 -5.00 -14.23 7.98
C LEU A 154 -5.56 -15.65 8.19
N THR A 155 -6.73 -15.94 7.63
CA THR A 155 -7.38 -17.25 7.66
C THR A 155 -7.64 -17.69 6.21
N ASP A 156 -6.91 -18.69 5.74
CA ASP A 156 -6.93 -19.10 4.34
C ASP A 156 -8.32 -19.56 3.87
N SER A 157 -9.08 -20.28 4.69
CA SER A 157 -10.45 -20.67 4.35
C SER A 157 -11.39 -19.48 4.05
N VAL A 158 -11.15 -18.33 4.68
CA VAL A 158 -11.88 -17.09 4.38
C VAL A 158 -11.30 -16.41 3.15
N LYS A 159 -9.97 -16.36 3.02
CA LYS A 159 -9.29 -15.77 1.85
C LYS A 159 -9.69 -16.46 0.55
N GLU A 160 -9.81 -17.77 0.55
CA GLU A 160 -10.27 -18.56 -0.60
C GLU A 160 -11.67 -18.15 -1.08
N ILE A 161 -12.51 -17.64 -0.17
CA ILE A 161 -13.84 -17.16 -0.51
C ILE A 161 -13.82 -15.73 -1.05
N ILE A 162 -13.08 -14.81 -0.39
CA ILE A 162 -13.15 -13.37 -0.67
C ILE A 162 -12.09 -12.88 -1.65
N SER A 163 -10.95 -13.54 -1.72
CA SER A 163 -9.80 -13.15 -2.57
C SER A 163 -8.94 -14.35 -2.98
N PRO A 164 -9.50 -15.34 -3.72
CA PRO A 164 -8.84 -16.63 -3.98
C PRO A 164 -7.55 -16.52 -4.80
N LYS A 165 -7.35 -15.42 -5.49
CA LYS A 165 -6.15 -15.19 -6.33
C LYS A 165 -5.04 -14.40 -5.62
N LYS A 166 -5.24 -14.03 -4.35
CA LYS A 166 -4.18 -13.42 -3.53
C LYS A 166 -3.30 -14.48 -2.87
N ILE A 167 -2.15 -14.01 -2.38
CA ILE A 167 -1.22 -14.86 -1.60
C ILE A 167 -1.91 -15.50 -0.39
N SER A 168 -1.48 -16.70 -0.01
CA SER A 168 -1.90 -17.37 1.23
C SER A 168 -1.46 -16.59 2.46
N SER A 169 -1.90 -17.05 3.63
CA SER A 169 -1.52 -16.45 4.92
C SER A 169 -0.18 -16.96 5.44
N ALA A 170 0.34 -18.05 4.85
CA ALA A 170 1.61 -18.68 5.20
C ALA A 170 2.77 -18.10 4.38
#